data_6eb5a8581e109b3b0da03d0cd0182175
#
_entry.id   6eb5a8581e109b3b0da03d0cd0182175
#
_cell.length_a   1.000
_cell.length_b   1.000
_cell.length_c   1.000
_cell.angle_alpha   90.00
_cell.angle_beta   90.00
_cell.angle_gamma   90.00
#
_symmetry.space_group_name_H-M   'P 1'
#
loop_
_entity.id
_entity.type
_entity.pdbx_description
1 polymer ?
#
loop_
_entity_poly.entity_id
_entity_poly.type
_entity_poly.pdbx_seq_one_letter_code
_entity_poly.pdbx_strand_id
1 'polypeptide(L)'
;KQDVPQTPIQEAPTDRAPKAADPGVGYIFEHTRGKKCLIFTNSREECEAVCQSLRQYCEANHEPDRFLIHHGNLSASYRESAEEEMKDDDSLLSVCATATLELGIDIGKLERAFQIDAPFTVSGFLQRMGRTGRRGNPSEMWFVMQEDHPEPRAMLPEMIPWRLIQGIALVQLYI
;
A
#
# COMPACT_ATOMS: atom_id res chain seq x y z
N LYS A 1 17.29 13.71 56.37
CA LYS A 1 17.16 13.13 55.01
C LYS A 1 15.79 12.49 54.94
N GLN A 2 14.85 13.19 54.31
CA GLN A 2 13.50 12.70 54.10
C GLN A 2 13.44 12.10 52.71
N ASP A 3 13.14 10.81 52.67
CA ASP A 3 12.84 10.09 51.40
C ASP A 3 11.48 10.56 50.88
N VAL A 4 11.50 11.10 49.66
CA VAL A 4 10.28 11.43 48.89
C VAL A 4 9.88 10.17 48.11
N PRO A 5 8.66 9.65 48.29
CA PRO A 5 8.21 8.51 47.49
C PRO A 5 7.96 8.97 46.06
N GLN A 6 8.65 8.35 45.10
CA GLN A 6 8.36 8.52 43.70
C GLN A 6 7.07 7.77 43.37
N THR A 7 6.03 8.53 43.05
CA THR A 7 4.78 8.01 42.50
C THR A 7 5.05 7.51 41.07
N PRO A 8 4.66 6.29 40.69
CA PRO A 8 4.78 5.84 39.32
C PRO A 8 3.88 6.72 38.44
N ILE A 9 4.46 7.30 37.40
CA ILE A 9 3.72 7.98 36.34
C ILE A 9 2.89 6.88 35.65
N GLN A 10 1.61 6.84 35.95
CA GLN A 10 0.64 6.09 35.15
C GLN A 10 0.58 6.77 33.78
N GLU A 11 1.17 6.16 32.80
CA GLU A 11 0.89 6.49 31.41
C GLU A 11 -0.62 6.28 31.18
N ALA A 12 -1.32 7.38 30.95
CA ALA A 12 -2.72 7.33 30.56
C ALA A 12 -2.83 6.50 29.27
N PRO A 13 -3.82 5.60 29.14
CA PRO A 13 -4.07 4.91 27.89
C PRO A 13 -4.34 5.99 26.85
N THR A 14 -3.48 6.06 25.83
CA THR A 14 -3.72 6.85 24.65
C THR A 14 -4.88 6.20 23.90
N ASP A 15 -6.08 6.61 24.26
CA ASP A 15 -7.31 6.34 23.51
C ASP A 15 -7.23 7.14 22.19
N ARG A 16 -6.33 6.70 21.30
CA ARG A 16 -6.33 7.10 19.92
C ARG A 16 -7.39 6.26 19.24
N ALA A 17 -8.63 6.79 19.26
CA ALA A 17 -9.61 6.38 18.29
C ALA A 17 -8.90 6.33 16.90
N PRO A 18 -9.06 5.25 16.13
CA PRO A 18 -8.43 5.17 14.81
C PRO A 18 -8.85 6.41 14.04
N LYS A 19 -7.87 7.22 13.65
CA LYS A 19 -8.02 8.31 12.70
C LYS A 19 -8.92 7.79 11.60
N ALA A 20 -10.02 8.47 11.27
CA ALA A 20 -11.07 7.98 10.38
C ALA A 20 -10.43 7.15 9.26
N ALA A 21 -10.73 5.84 9.25
CA ALA A 21 -9.98 4.89 8.45
C ALA A 21 -10.11 5.31 6.99
N ASP A 22 -8.99 5.51 6.31
CA ASP A 22 -8.98 5.78 4.87
C ASP A 22 -9.72 4.62 4.17
N PRO A 23 -10.87 4.88 3.54
CA PRO A 23 -11.68 3.81 2.94
C PRO A 23 -10.93 3.06 1.85
N GLY A 24 -9.96 3.70 1.16
CA GLY A 24 -9.11 3.08 0.17
C GLY A 24 -8.15 2.06 0.79
N VAL A 25 -7.52 2.40 1.90
CA VAL A 25 -6.64 1.48 2.64
C VAL A 25 -7.46 0.33 3.24
N GLY A 26 -8.65 0.61 3.77
CA GLY A 26 -9.57 -0.42 4.25
C GLY A 26 -9.99 -1.40 3.15
N TYR A 27 -10.26 -0.89 1.95
CA TYR A 27 -10.56 -1.71 0.77
C TYR A 27 -9.39 -2.62 0.40
N ILE A 28 -8.15 -2.10 0.36
CA ILE A 28 -6.94 -2.88 0.12
C ILE A 28 -6.79 -3.97 1.19
N PHE A 29 -6.95 -3.62 2.47
CA PHE A 29 -6.85 -4.56 3.57
C PHE A 29 -7.77 -5.78 3.39
N GLU A 30 -9.05 -5.55 3.08
CA GLU A 30 -10.02 -6.63 2.88
C GLU A 30 -9.68 -7.50 1.66
N HIS A 31 -9.23 -6.89 0.56
CA HIS A 31 -9.00 -7.58 -0.71
C HIS A 31 -7.61 -8.21 -0.85
N THR A 32 -6.74 -8.06 0.16
CA THR A 32 -5.46 -8.76 0.27
C THR A 32 -5.54 -10.01 1.16
N ARG A 33 -6.66 -10.24 1.86
CA ARG A 33 -6.80 -11.43 2.70
C ARG A 33 -6.66 -12.72 1.90
N GLY A 34 -5.81 -13.62 2.38
CA GLY A 34 -5.58 -14.91 1.74
C GLY A 34 -5.01 -14.82 0.33
N LYS A 35 -4.36 -13.71 -0.01
CA LYS A 35 -3.77 -13.46 -1.33
C LYS A 35 -2.36 -12.94 -1.21
N LYS A 36 -1.57 -13.23 -2.24
CA LYS A 36 -0.25 -12.66 -2.44
C LYS A 36 -0.35 -11.47 -3.36
N CYS A 37 -0.13 -10.27 -2.81
CA CYS A 37 -0.38 -9.02 -3.52
C CYS A 37 0.82 -8.08 -3.52
N LEU A 38 0.86 -7.17 -4.52
CA LEU A 38 1.67 -5.95 -4.47
C LEU A 38 0.77 -4.74 -4.28
N ILE A 39 1.26 -3.77 -3.53
CA ILE A 39 0.59 -2.49 -3.30
C ILE A 39 1.57 -1.40 -3.68
N PHE A 40 1.37 -0.81 -4.85
CA PHE A 40 2.23 0.24 -5.37
C PHE A 40 1.79 1.62 -4.93
N THR A 41 2.76 2.43 -4.53
CA THR A 41 2.60 3.86 -4.24
C THR A 41 3.56 4.68 -5.08
N ASN A 42 3.35 5.98 -5.13
CA ASN A 42 4.17 6.89 -5.93
C ASN A 42 5.30 7.56 -5.14
N SER A 43 5.27 7.50 -3.81
CA SER A 43 6.32 8.01 -2.95
C SER A 43 6.67 7.03 -1.83
N ARG A 44 7.85 7.21 -1.27
CA ARG A 44 8.34 6.44 -0.12
C ARG A 44 7.49 6.71 1.12
N GLU A 45 7.20 7.98 1.36
CA GLU A 45 6.41 8.45 2.50
C GLU A 45 4.99 7.85 2.47
N GLU A 46 4.37 7.80 1.31
CA GLU A 46 3.08 7.15 1.10
C GLU A 46 3.18 5.63 1.32
N CYS A 47 4.24 5.00 0.82
CA CYS A 47 4.49 3.58 1.01
C CYS A 47 4.59 3.20 2.49
N GLU A 48 5.34 3.97 3.27
CA GLU A 48 5.48 3.78 4.71
C GLU A 48 4.15 4.01 5.44
N ALA A 49 3.41 5.07 5.10
CA ALA A 49 2.13 5.41 5.73
C ALA A 49 1.06 4.35 5.44
N VAL A 50 0.96 3.88 4.20
CA VAL A 50 0.00 2.83 3.80
C VAL A 50 0.33 1.51 4.48
N CYS A 51 1.60 1.08 4.49
CA CYS A 51 2.03 -0.14 5.15
C CYS A 51 1.73 -0.09 6.66
N GLN A 52 2.02 1.03 7.31
CA GLN A 52 1.71 1.24 8.73
C GLN A 52 0.20 1.16 9.01
N SER A 53 -0.61 1.79 8.16
CA SER A 53 -2.07 1.74 8.30
C SER A 53 -2.61 0.32 8.13
N LEU A 54 -2.12 -0.44 7.15
CA LEU A 54 -2.51 -1.84 6.93
C LEU A 54 -2.14 -2.74 8.12
N ARG A 55 -0.97 -2.53 8.75
CA ARG A 55 -0.57 -3.22 9.98
C ARG A 55 -1.48 -2.88 11.15
N GLN A 56 -1.89 -1.62 11.28
CA GLN A 56 -2.88 -1.22 12.29
C GLN A 56 -4.24 -1.91 12.08
N TYR A 57 -4.65 -2.13 10.82
CA TYR A 57 -5.83 -2.95 10.53
C TYR A 57 -5.65 -4.41 10.98
N CYS A 58 -4.47 -5.02 10.79
CA CYS A 58 -4.18 -6.35 11.32
C CYS A 58 -4.32 -6.38 12.84
N GLU A 59 -3.71 -5.44 13.54
CA GLU A 59 -3.80 -5.33 15.01
C GLU A 59 -5.25 -5.16 15.49
N ALA A 60 -6.01 -4.25 14.87
CA ALA A 60 -7.41 -3.99 15.23
C ALA A 60 -8.33 -5.19 14.99
N ASN A 61 -8.01 -6.05 14.02
CA ASN A 61 -8.78 -7.25 13.72
C ASN A 61 -8.20 -8.52 14.36
N HIS A 62 -7.16 -8.40 15.19
CA HIS A 62 -6.46 -9.54 15.81
C HIS A 62 -5.92 -10.54 14.77
N GLU A 63 -5.52 -10.05 13.61
CA GLU A 63 -4.90 -10.83 12.54
C GLU A 63 -3.37 -10.72 12.59
N PRO A 64 -2.62 -11.76 12.17
CA PRO A 64 -1.17 -11.65 12.04
C PRO A 64 -0.79 -10.58 11.02
N ASP A 65 0.34 -9.90 11.25
CA ASP A 65 0.91 -8.99 10.27
C ASP A 65 1.31 -9.77 9.01
N ARG A 66 0.80 -9.32 7.86
CA ARG A 66 1.07 -9.91 6.56
C ARG A 66 1.58 -8.89 5.55
N PHE A 67 1.98 -7.70 6.03
CA PHE A 67 2.39 -6.61 5.17
C PHE A 67 3.88 -6.32 5.31
N LEU A 68 4.60 -6.47 4.21
CA LEU A 68 6.01 -6.13 4.07
C LEU A 68 6.14 -4.77 3.37
N ILE A 69 7.31 -4.15 3.51
CA ILE A 69 7.61 -2.88 2.86
C ILE A 69 8.87 -3.01 2.02
N HIS A 70 8.88 -2.40 0.82
CA HIS A 70 10.01 -2.41 -0.08
C HIS A 70 10.18 -1.08 -0.81
N HIS A 71 11.21 -0.33 -0.47
CA HIS A 71 11.60 0.90 -1.18
C HIS A 71 13.12 1.15 -1.09
N GLY A 72 13.62 2.05 -1.94
CA GLY A 72 15.06 2.25 -2.13
C GLY A 72 15.87 2.69 -0.91
N ASN A 73 15.24 3.28 0.10
CA ASN A 73 15.92 3.75 1.32
C ASN A 73 16.06 2.69 2.41
N LEU A 74 15.44 1.52 2.24
CA LEU A 74 15.66 0.40 3.15
C LEU A 74 17.05 -0.20 2.94
N SER A 75 17.63 -0.79 3.99
CA SER A 75 18.87 -1.53 3.87
C SER A 75 18.75 -2.66 2.85
N ALA A 76 19.85 -3.02 2.19
CA ALA A 76 19.85 -4.11 1.22
C ALA A 76 19.37 -5.43 1.86
N SER A 77 19.85 -5.74 3.06
CA SER A 77 19.45 -6.94 3.79
C SER A 77 17.94 -7.01 4.08
N TYR A 78 17.30 -5.88 4.41
CA TYR A 78 15.88 -5.85 4.66
C TYR A 78 15.07 -6.07 3.37
N ARG A 79 15.51 -5.47 2.25
CA ARG A 79 14.88 -5.68 0.95
C ARG A 79 15.00 -7.13 0.49
N GLU A 80 16.20 -7.70 0.59
CA GLU A 80 16.50 -9.09 0.25
C GLU A 80 15.65 -10.07 1.09
N SER A 81 15.46 -9.79 2.38
CA SER A 81 14.58 -10.59 3.24
C SER A 81 13.14 -10.56 2.76
N ALA A 82 12.59 -9.36 2.44
CA ALA A 82 11.24 -9.23 1.92
C ALA A 82 11.06 -9.93 0.55
N GLU A 83 12.08 -9.84 -0.31
CA GLU A 83 12.08 -10.52 -1.61
C GLU A 83 12.14 -12.06 -1.44
N GLU A 84 12.92 -12.56 -0.49
CA GLU A 84 13.02 -14.00 -0.22
C GLU A 84 11.68 -14.54 0.33
N GLU A 85 11.05 -13.84 1.27
CA GLU A 85 9.72 -14.21 1.77
C GLU A 85 8.67 -14.21 0.65
N MET A 86 8.82 -13.33 -0.34
CA MET A 86 7.92 -13.27 -1.50
C MET A 86 8.18 -14.35 -2.56
N LYS A 87 9.31 -15.04 -2.55
CA LYS A 87 9.55 -16.15 -3.49
C LYS A 87 8.78 -17.42 -3.13
N ASP A 88 8.46 -17.61 -1.87
CA ASP A 88 7.63 -18.73 -1.43
C ASP A 88 6.20 -18.55 -1.97
N ASP A 89 5.80 -19.41 -2.91
CA ASP A 89 4.50 -19.35 -3.56
C ASP A 89 3.32 -19.62 -2.60
N ASP A 90 3.57 -20.28 -1.47
CA ASP A 90 2.57 -20.56 -0.42
C ASP A 90 2.44 -19.40 0.59
N SER A 91 3.34 -18.42 0.52
CA SER A 91 3.31 -17.24 1.37
C SER A 91 2.17 -16.28 0.95
N LEU A 92 1.21 -16.07 1.83
CA LEU A 92 0.07 -15.16 1.62
C LEU A 92 0.38 -13.73 2.10
N LEU A 93 1.55 -13.23 1.76
CA LEU A 93 2.04 -11.91 2.13
C LEU A 93 1.72 -10.87 1.05
N SER A 94 1.61 -9.63 1.48
CA SER A 94 1.46 -8.47 0.59
C SER A 94 2.62 -7.49 0.81
N VAL A 95 3.16 -6.92 -0.26
CA VAL A 95 4.26 -5.96 -0.18
C VAL A 95 3.80 -4.58 -0.63
N CYS A 96 3.97 -3.59 0.24
CA CYS A 96 3.87 -2.18 -0.12
C CYS A 96 5.20 -1.75 -0.75
N ALA A 97 5.15 -1.23 -1.97
CA ALA A 97 6.36 -0.90 -2.72
C ALA A 97 6.23 0.39 -3.54
N THR A 98 7.37 1.01 -3.77
CA THR A 98 7.53 2.04 -4.80
C THR A 98 8.00 1.40 -6.12
N ALA A 99 8.58 2.18 -7.03
CA ALA A 99 9.13 1.71 -8.30
C ALA A 99 10.21 0.59 -8.18
N THR A 100 10.72 0.31 -7.00
CA THR A 100 11.78 -0.69 -6.77
C THR A 100 11.39 -2.10 -7.19
N LEU A 101 10.11 -2.44 -7.19
CA LEU A 101 9.60 -3.73 -7.64
C LEU A 101 8.99 -3.71 -9.07
N GLU A 102 9.24 -2.65 -9.84
CA GLU A 102 8.82 -2.57 -11.24
C GLU A 102 9.64 -3.51 -12.15
N LEU A 103 10.92 -3.68 -11.85
CA LEU A 103 11.88 -4.38 -12.72
C LEU A 103 12.54 -5.60 -12.05
N GLY A 104 12.63 -6.68 -12.82
CA GLY A 104 13.67 -7.70 -12.71
C GLY A 104 13.66 -8.64 -11.50
N ILE A 105 12.93 -8.37 -10.44
CA ILE A 105 12.94 -9.20 -9.24
C ILE A 105 11.93 -10.32 -9.37
N ASP A 106 12.37 -11.55 -9.16
CA ASP A 106 11.47 -12.69 -9.06
C ASP A 106 10.86 -12.75 -7.67
N ILE A 107 9.60 -12.38 -7.58
CA ILE A 107 8.82 -12.37 -6.34
C ILE A 107 7.72 -13.45 -6.33
N GLY A 108 7.91 -14.48 -7.16
CA GLY A 108 6.98 -15.58 -7.24
C GLY A 108 5.65 -15.23 -7.90
N LYS A 109 4.62 -16.04 -7.63
CA LYS A 109 3.29 -15.89 -8.21
C LYS A 109 2.48 -14.85 -7.47
N LEU A 110 2.13 -13.76 -8.16
CA LEU A 110 1.26 -12.71 -7.63
C LEU A 110 -0.16 -12.87 -8.17
N GLU A 111 -1.12 -12.74 -7.30
CA GLU A 111 -2.53 -12.81 -7.67
C GLU A 111 -3.08 -11.46 -8.11
N ARG A 112 -2.65 -10.37 -7.43
CA ARG A 112 -3.20 -9.04 -7.66
C ARG A 112 -2.17 -7.95 -7.38
N ALA A 113 -2.24 -6.86 -8.13
CA ALA A 113 -1.56 -5.62 -7.82
C ALA A 113 -2.58 -4.52 -7.52
N PHE A 114 -2.32 -3.76 -6.47
CA PHE A 114 -2.99 -2.49 -6.19
C PHE A 114 -2.09 -1.34 -6.58
N GLN A 115 -2.67 -0.27 -7.03
CA GLN A 115 -1.98 0.98 -7.32
C GLN A 115 -2.74 2.12 -6.65
N ILE A 116 -2.09 2.78 -5.70
CA ILE A 116 -2.63 4.00 -5.08
C ILE A 116 -2.25 5.17 -5.98
N ASP A 117 -3.25 5.89 -6.44
CA ASP A 117 -3.17 6.90 -7.48
C ASP A 117 -2.52 6.41 -8.79
N ALA A 118 -2.62 7.16 -9.86
CA ALA A 118 -2.00 6.78 -11.12
C ALA A 118 -0.47 6.91 -11.05
N PRO A 119 0.30 5.95 -11.58
CA PRO A 119 1.74 6.14 -11.72
C PRO A 119 2.03 7.31 -12.69
N PHE A 120 3.18 7.96 -12.51
CA PHE A 120 3.53 9.17 -13.26
C PHE A 120 3.80 8.91 -14.76
N THR A 121 4.05 7.67 -15.15
CA THR A 121 4.40 7.30 -16.51
C THR A 121 3.65 6.06 -17.00
N VAL A 122 3.38 5.99 -18.30
CA VAL A 122 2.81 4.79 -18.95
C VAL A 122 3.76 3.60 -18.78
N SER A 123 5.07 3.83 -18.90
CA SER A 123 6.08 2.78 -18.69
C SER A 123 6.00 2.18 -17.28
N GLY A 124 5.91 3.02 -16.25
CA GLY A 124 5.71 2.54 -14.86
C GLY A 124 4.41 1.76 -14.70
N PHE A 125 3.32 2.22 -15.32
CA PHE A 125 2.06 1.47 -15.33
C PHE A 125 2.21 0.07 -15.92
N LEU A 126 2.82 -0.04 -17.10
CA LEU A 126 3.02 -1.33 -17.78
C LEU A 126 3.92 -2.28 -16.99
N GLN A 127 4.99 -1.75 -16.39
CA GLN A 127 5.93 -2.52 -15.58
C GLN A 127 5.27 -3.08 -14.31
N ARG A 128 4.43 -2.28 -13.65
CA ARG A 128 3.66 -2.68 -12.46
C ARG A 128 2.59 -3.72 -12.82
N MET A 129 1.84 -3.48 -13.90
CA MET A 129 0.83 -4.42 -14.39
C MET A 129 1.44 -5.77 -14.79
N GLY A 130 2.63 -5.76 -15.40
CA GLY A 130 3.38 -6.96 -15.76
C GLY A 130 3.88 -7.81 -14.59
N ARG A 131 3.65 -7.40 -13.35
CA ARG A 131 3.95 -8.21 -12.16
C ARG A 131 2.89 -9.27 -11.88
N THR A 132 1.69 -9.09 -12.37
CA THR A 132 0.57 -10.06 -12.26
C THR A 132 0.31 -10.77 -13.58
N GLY A 133 -0.61 -11.72 -13.63
CA GLY A 133 -1.06 -12.34 -14.89
C GLY A 133 -0.10 -13.36 -15.50
N ARG A 134 0.76 -14.01 -14.70
CA ARG A 134 1.67 -15.04 -15.19
C ARG A 134 0.98 -16.40 -15.41
N ARG A 135 1.50 -17.23 -16.31
CA ARG A 135 1.06 -18.62 -16.58
C ARG A 135 -0.38 -18.74 -17.09
N GLY A 136 -0.80 -17.83 -17.98
CA GLY A 136 -2.11 -17.92 -18.65
C GLY A 136 -3.26 -17.24 -17.93
N ASN A 137 -3.02 -16.66 -16.74
CA ASN A 137 -4.00 -15.80 -16.08
C ASN A 137 -3.85 -14.36 -16.57
N PRO A 138 -4.93 -13.61 -16.77
CA PRO A 138 -4.86 -12.20 -17.10
C PRO A 138 -4.22 -11.39 -15.98
N SER A 139 -3.52 -10.31 -16.33
CA SER A 139 -3.01 -9.36 -15.34
C SER A 139 -4.16 -8.65 -14.65
N GLU A 140 -4.08 -8.54 -13.33
CA GLU A 140 -5.10 -7.87 -12.51
C GLU A 140 -4.45 -6.73 -11.73
N MET A 141 -4.84 -5.49 -12.06
CA MET A 141 -4.42 -4.29 -11.36
C MET A 141 -5.64 -3.48 -10.93
N TRP A 142 -5.68 -3.14 -9.66
CA TRP A 142 -6.75 -2.38 -9.05
C TRP A 142 -6.25 -0.99 -8.66
N PHE A 143 -6.86 0.04 -9.22
CA PHE A 143 -6.56 1.41 -8.87
C PHE A 143 -7.39 1.87 -7.67
N VAL A 144 -6.73 2.48 -6.71
CA VAL A 144 -7.33 3.16 -5.56
C VAL A 144 -6.99 4.63 -5.67
N MET A 145 -7.96 5.45 -6.09
CA MET A 145 -7.76 6.88 -6.30
C MET A 145 -8.14 7.65 -5.04
N GLN A 146 -7.23 8.51 -4.59
CA GLN A 146 -7.41 9.36 -3.42
C GLN A 146 -7.83 10.76 -3.87
N GLU A 147 -9.14 10.99 -4.02
CA GLU A 147 -9.67 12.29 -4.39
C GLU A 147 -10.09 13.09 -3.16
N ASP A 148 -9.82 14.38 -3.19
CA ASP A 148 -10.29 15.29 -2.17
C ASP A 148 -11.79 15.52 -2.32
N HIS A 149 -12.50 15.55 -1.20
CA HIS A 149 -13.91 15.97 -1.21
C HIS A 149 -14.00 17.47 -1.54
N PRO A 150 -14.71 17.87 -2.60
CA PRO A 150 -14.87 19.28 -2.91
C PRO A 150 -15.64 19.99 -1.80
N GLU A 151 -15.20 21.17 -1.43
CA GLU A 151 -15.92 22.01 -0.47
C GLU A 151 -17.25 22.52 -1.04
N PRO A 152 -18.24 22.91 -0.18
CA PRO A 152 -19.59 23.29 -0.62
C PRO A 152 -19.67 24.51 -1.56
N ARG A 153 -18.55 25.18 -1.85
CA ARG A 153 -18.46 26.31 -2.79
C ARG A 153 -17.24 26.20 -3.70
N ALA A 154 -16.72 24.98 -3.88
CA ALA A 154 -15.59 24.71 -4.75
C ALA A 154 -15.87 25.16 -6.18
N MET A 155 -14.87 25.68 -6.85
CA MET A 155 -14.95 26.01 -8.28
C MET A 155 -14.90 24.73 -9.13
N LEU A 156 -15.39 24.80 -10.37
CA LEU A 156 -15.44 23.64 -11.27
C LEU A 156 -14.13 22.83 -11.35
N PRO A 157 -12.92 23.44 -11.45
CA PRO A 157 -11.68 22.68 -11.48
C PRO A 157 -11.41 21.86 -10.20
N GLU A 158 -11.89 22.32 -9.04
CA GLU A 158 -11.71 21.64 -7.74
C GLU A 158 -12.72 20.49 -7.57
N MET A 159 -13.79 20.48 -8.37
CA MET A 159 -14.81 19.43 -8.37
C MET A 159 -14.47 18.27 -9.31
N ILE A 160 -13.44 18.42 -10.13
CA ILE A 160 -13.03 17.39 -11.11
C ILE A 160 -12.14 16.35 -10.43
N PRO A 161 -12.46 15.05 -10.54
CA PRO A 161 -11.64 13.97 -9.98
C PRO A 161 -10.39 13.76 -10.85
N TRP A 162 -9.41 14.63 -10.70
CA TRP A 162 -8.21 14.65 -11.56
C TRP A 162 -7.40 13.38 -11.51
N ARG A 163 -7.30 12.75 -10.35
CA ARG A 163 -6.52 11.50 -10.18
C ARG A 163 -7.19 10.35 -10.91
N LEU A 164 -8.51 10.25 -10.82
CA LEU A 164 -9.29 9.27 -11.58
C LEU A 164 -9.13 9.49 -13.09
N ILE A 165 -9.23 10.72 -13.56
CA ILE A 165 -9.05 11.06 -14.98
C ILE A 165 -7.66 10.69 -15.47
N GLN A 166 -6.63 10.95 -14.68
CA GLN A 166 -5.26 10.53 -14.98
C GLN A 166 -5.15 9.01 -15.10
N GLY A 167 -5.75 8.26 -14.18
CA GLY A 167 -5.79 6.80 -14.25
C GLY A 167 -6.49 6.29 -15.51
N ILE A 168 -7.64 6.84 -15.86
CA ILE A 168 -8.38 6.51 -17.09
C ILE A 168 -7.52 6.81 -18.33
N ALA A 169 -6.88 7.98 -18.37
CA ALA A 169 -6.03 8.36 -19.50
C ALA A 169 -4.84 7.40 -19.69
N LEU A 170 -4.21 6.95 -18.61
CA LEU A 170 -3.14 5.95 -18.66
C LEU A 170 -3.62 4.61 -19.24
N VAL A 171 -4.78 4.14 -18.82
CA VAL A 171 -5.37 2.90 -19.34
C VAL A 171 -5.70 3.04 -20.84
N GLN A 172 -6.27 4.18 -21.24
CA GLN A 172 -6.59 4.44 -22.65
C GLN A 172 -5.36 4.56 -23.55
N LEU A 173 -4.22 5.03 -23.02
CA LEU A 173 -2.97 5.06 -23.78
C LEU A 173 -2.37 3.65 -23.99
N TYR A 174 -2.82 2.67 -23.21
CA TYR A 174 -2.39 1.29 -23.31
C TYR A 174 -3.24 0.46 -24.30
N ILE A 175 -4.52 0.75 -24.41
CA ILE A 175 -5.46 0.06 -25.29
C ILE A 175 -5.33 0.57 -26.72
#